data_0ecda6ccb45015c3b2aef2a73de2e3e2
#
_entry.id   0ecda6ccb45015c3b2aef2a73de2e3e2
#
_cell.length_a   1.000
_cell.length_b   1.000
_cell.length_c   1.000
_cell.angle_alpha   90.00
_cell.angle_beta   90.00
_cell.angle_gamma   90.00
#
_symmetry.space_group_name_H-M   'P 1'
#
loop_
_entity.id
_entity.type
_entity.pdbx_description
1 polymer ?
#
loop_
_entity_poly.entity_id
_entity_poly.type
_entity_poly.pdbx_seq_one_letter_code
_entity_poly.pdbx_strand_id
1 'polypeptide(L)'
;MVLDRDLSRRQVVAVADVVDVATDLAVEVWLRGGWAMDFYLGEITRDHLDVDWFVWADAMPGLVGELLRRGWTDLAEHPPEHQRDIVRGDVEMGFAPLTSAPDGCPAVGGGPWQGEKYPQQMLAAAVDGWLDGVRCRVIDPATQVGIKQMMPVWAPGRPRRSKDVIDVDRLRASPNFPRHP
;
A
#
# COMPACT_ATOMS: atom_id res chain seq x y z
N MET A 1 24.32 -3.40 -1.56
CA MET A 1 23.59 -2.87 -0.37
C MET A 1 23.10 -4.08 0.39
N VAL A 2 23.47 -4.22 1.66
CA VAL A 2 23.01 -5.34 2.50
C VAL A 2 21.64 -4.96 3.03
N LEU A 3 20.66 -5.87 2.92
CA LEU A 3 19.30 -5.66 3.44
C LEU A 3 19.32 -5.50 4.97
N ASP A 4 18.61 -4.52 5.48
CA ASP A 4 18.29 -4.42 6.91
C ASP A 4 17.17 -5.42 7.24
N ARG A 5 17.60 -6.65 7.56
CA ARG A 5 16.66 -7.74 7.84
C ARG A 5 15.86 -7.52 9.13
N ASP A 6 16.39 -6.76 10.07
CA ASP A 6 15.70 -6.53 11.34
C ASP A 6 14.58 -5.50 11.17
N LEU A 7 14.83 -4.41 10.42
CA LEU A 7 13.78 -3.48 10.03
C LEU A 7 12.71 -4.18 9.19
N SER A 8 13.13 -4.93 8.16
CA SER A 8 12.19 -5.66 7.29
C SER A 8 11.28 -6.60 8.07
N ARG A 9 11.81 -7.36 9.06
CA ARG A 9 11.00 -8.22 9.92
C ARG A 9 9.99 -7.42 10.74
N ARG A 10 10.39 -6.27 11.33
CA ARG A 10 9.46 -5.41 12.06
C ARG A 10 8.37 -4.85 11.17
N GLN A 11 8.69 -4.51 9.91
CA GLN A 11 7.71 -4.07 8.93
C GLN A 11 6.74 -5.19 8.54
N VAL A 12 7.18 -6.44 8.37
CA VAL A 12 6.29 -7.59 8.14
C VAL A 12 5.36 -7.82 9.35
N VAL A 13 5.85 -7.69 10.58
CA VAL A 13 5.01 -7.73 11.78
C VAL A 13 3.98 -6.61 11.78
N ALA A 14 4.37 -5.41 11.34
CA ALA A 14 3.43 -4.29 11.20
C ALA A 14 2.34 -4.56 10.15
N VAL A 15 2.67 -5.25 9.05
CA VAL A 15 1.67 -5.72 8.08
C VAL A 15 0.69 -6.69 8.74
N ALA A 16 1.19 -7.65 9.54
CA ALA A 16 0.33 -8.58 10.27
C ALA A 16 -0.61 -7.86 11.24
N ASP A 17 -0.12 -6.86 11.99
CA ASP A 17 -0.94 -6.05 12.91
C ASP A 17 -2.12 -5.38 12.19
N VAL A 18 -1.88 -4.82 10.99
CA VAL A 18 -2.95 -4.17 10.20
C VAL A 18 -3.96 -5.21 9.71
N VAL A 19 -3.49 -6.36 9.21
CA VAL A 19 -4.36 -7.44 8.74
C VAL A 19 -5.25 -7.96 9.88
N ASP A 20 -4.70 -8.14 11.07
CA ASP A 20 -5.44 -8.60 12.25
C ASP A 20 -6.50 -7.59 12.66
N VAL A 21 -6.13 -6.30 12.76
CA VAL A 21 -7.10 -5.23 13.09
C VAL A 21 -8.19 -5.12 12.05
N ALA A 22 -7.83 -5.16 10.77
CA ALA A 22 -8.79 -5.09 9.67
C ALA A 22 -9.77 -6.27 9.71
N THR A 23 -9.28 -7.47 10.05
CA THR A 23 -10.11 -8.67 10.22
C THR A 23 -11.07 -8.52 11.40
N ASP A 24 -10.57 -8.08 12.56
CA ASP A 24 -11.38 -7.86 13.77
C ASP A 24 -12.52 -6.84 13.55
N LEU A 25 -12.24 -5.81 12.75
CA LEU A 25 -13.19 -4.74 12.44
C LEU A 25 -14.04 -5.02 11.18
N ALA A 26 -13.80 -6.13 10.48
CA ALA A 26 -14.40 -6.44 9.17
C ALA A 26 -14.20 -5.33 8.14
N VAL A 27 -12.99 -4.74 8.11
CA VAL A 27 -12.59 -3.65 7.19
C VAL A 27 -11.71 -4.22 6.09
N GLU A 28 -11.93 -3.77 4.85
CA GLU A 28 -11.05 -4.09 3.74
C GLU A 28 -9.84 -3.16 3.70
N VAL A 29 -8.65 -3.74 3.55
CA VAL A 29 -7.39 -3.04 3.37
C VAL A 29 -6.59 -3.66 2.24
N TRP A 30 -5.81 -2.84 1.55
CA TRP A 30 -4.93 -3.32 0.48
C TRP A 30 -3.53 -2.74 0.66
N LEU A 31 -2.56 -3.63 0.73
CA LEU A 31 -1.16 -3.24 0.72
C LEU A 31 -0.81 -2.69 -0.67
N ARG A 32 -0.05 -1.60 -0.70
CA ARG A 32 0.43 -0.96 -1.92
C ARG A 32 1.93 -0.66 -1.85
N GLY A 33 2.48 -0.05 -2.88
CA GLY A 33 3.87 0.38 -2.85
C GLY A 33 4.88 -0.75 -2.97
N GLY A 34 6.00 -0.62 -2.26
CA GLY A 34 7.10 -1.58 -2.32
C GLY A 34 6.77 -2.91 -1.66
N TRP A 35 6.16 -2.86 -0.50
CA TRP A 35 5.77 -4.06 0.23
C TRP A 35 4.70 -4.88 -0.50
N ALA A 36 3.76 -4.24 -1.21
CA ALA A 36 2.80 -5.00 -2.03
C ALA A 36 3.49 -5.82 -3.12
N MET A 37 4.58 -5.30 -3.68
CA MET A 37 5.39 -6.05 -4.63
C MET A 37 6.07 -7.24 -3.95
N ASP A 38 6.71 -7.04 -2.80
CA ASP A 38 7.42 -8.10 -2.09
C ASP A 38 6.47 -9.21 -1.62
N PHE A 39 5.29 -8.86 -1.10
CA PHE A 39 4.24 -9.82 -0.76
C PHE A 39 3.72 -10.60 -1.98
N TYR A 40 3.58 -9.94 -3.13
CA TYR A 40 3.20 -10.60 -4.39
C TYR A 40 4.28 -11.56 -4.90
N LEU A 41 5.57 -11.18 -4.78
CA LEU A 41 6.70 -11.99 -5.22
C LEU A 41 7.05 -13.10 -4.20
N GLY A 42 6.65 -12.97 -2.94
CA GLY A 42 6.98 -13.90 -1.85
C GLY A 42 8.41 -13.76 -1.33
N GLU A 43 9.07 -12.64 -1.62
CA GLU A 43 10.45 -12.39 -1.18
C GLU A 43 10.70 -10.90 -0.92
N ILE A 44 11.59 -10.59 0.02
CA ILE A 44 12.04 -9.21 0.29
C ILE A 44 13.09 -8.84 -0.76
N THR A 45 12.74 -7.95 -1.66
CA THR A 45 13.59 -7.58 -2.81
C THR A 45 14.55 -6.43 -2.53
N ARG A 46 14.24 -5.56 -1.57
CA ARG A 46 15.02 -4.39 -1.13
C ARG A 46 14.53 -3.87 0.20
N ASP A 47 15.27 -2.93 0.79
CA ASP A 47 14.80 -2.17 1.94
C ASP A 47 13.65 -1.23 1.55
N HIS A 48 12.69 -1.09 2.46
CA HIS A 48 11.56 -0.17 2.34
C HIS A 48 11.62 0.86 3.47
N LEU A 49 11.25 2.10 3.17
CA LEU A 49 11.23 3.18 4.16
C LEU A 49 9.97 3.10 5.03
N ASP A 50 8.86 2.72 4.41
CA ASP A 50 7.51 2.79 4.94
C ASP A 50 6.67 1.59 4.47
N VAL A 51 5.52 1.40 5.09
CA VAL A 51 4.49 0.42 4.68
C VAL A 51 3.24 1.18 4.27
N ASP A 52 2.89 1.11 3.01
CA ASP A 52 1.79 1.87 2.41
C ASP A 52 0.50 1.06 2.28
N TRP A 53 -0.63 1.66 2.67
CA TRP A 53 -1.96 1.05 2.61
C TRP A 53 -2.97 1.86 1.83
N PHE A 54 -3.93 1.19 1.22
CA PHE A 54 -5.22 1.73 0.85
C PHE A 54 -6.29 1.21 1.81
N VAL A 55 -7.23 2.08 2.15
CA VAL A 55 -8.40 1.78 2.97
C VAL A 55 -9.54 2.69 2.55
N TRP A 56 -10.80 2.25 2.68
CA TRP A 56 -11.94 3.13 2.45
C TRP A 56 -11.95 4.29 3.44
N ALA A 57 -12.28 5.49 2.97
CA ALA A 57 -12.21 6.72 3.76
C ALA A 57 -13.09 6.70 5.02
N ASP A 58 -14.23 6.04 4.95
CA ASP A 58 -15.16 5.86 6.08
C ASP A 58 -14.67 4.84 7.11
N ALA A 59 -13.89 3.85 6.70
CA ALA A 59 -13.31 2.84 7.57
C ALA A 59 -11.98 3.27 8.22
N MET A 60 -11.24 4.19 7.58
CA MET A 60 -9.91 4.60 8.01
C MET A 60 -9.85 5.10 9.46
N PRO A 61 -10.79 5.96 9.97
CA PRO A 61 -10.72 6.43 11.36
C PRO A 61 -10.82 5.29 12.37
N GLY A 62 -11.66 4.29 12.13
CA GLY A 62 -11.82 3.13 13.00
C GLY A 62 -10.58 2.24 13.02
N LEU A 63 -10.05 1.93 11.84
CA LEU A 63 -8.82 1.13 11.67
C LEU A 63 -7.63 1.79 12.37
N VAL A 64 -7.35 3.06 12.05
CA VAL A 64 -6.23 3.79 12.65
C VAL A 64 -6.43 3.96 14.15
N GLY A 65 -7.65 4.28 14.61
CA GLY A 65 -7.97 4.39 16.03
C GLY A 65 -7.67 3.11 16.82
N GLU A 66 -7.93 1.92 16.23
CA GLU A 66 -7.58 0.64 16.85
C GLU A 66 -6.06 0.43 16.88
N LEU A 67 -5.34 0.73 15.80
CA LEU A 67 -3.89 0.65 15.77
C LEU A 67 -3.24 1.57 16.82
N LEU A 68 -3.75 2.80 16.99
CA LEU A 68 -3.28 3.70 18.06
C LEU A 68 -3.50 3.10 19.46
N ARG A 69 -4.64 2.43 19.71
CA ARG A 69 -4.87 1.71 20.96
C ARG A 69 -3.92 0.52 21.17
N ARG A 70 -3.39 -0.07 20.08
CA ARG A 70 -2.37 -1.13 20.10
C ARG A 70 -0.93 -0.59 20.16
N GLY A 71 -0.74 0.69 20.45
CA GLY A 71 0.57 1.31 20.73
C GLY A 71 1.26 1.93 19.53
N TRP A 72 0.54 2.16 18.42
CA TRP A 72 1.01 3.03 17.35
C TRP A 72 0.81 4.50 17.74
N THR A 73 1.61 5.40 17.18
CA THR A 73 1.56 6.85 17.42
C THR A 73 1.25 7.57 16.10
N ASP A 74 0.30 8.50 16.13
CA ASP A 74 -0.04 9.35 14.99
C ASP A 74 1.07 10.37 14.72
N LEU A 75 1.56 10.47 13.50
CA LEU A 75 2.56 11.46 13.11
C LEU A 75 1.95 12.85 12.82
N ALA A 76 0.67 12.91 12.49
CA ALA A 76 -0.07 14.15 12.20
C ALA A 76 0.62 15.05 11.14
N GLU A 77 1.35 14.46 10.20
CA GLU A 77 2.09 15.21 9.17
C GLU A 77 1.17 15.74 8.06
N HIS A 78 0.02 15.10 7.88
CA HIS A 78 -0.98 15.45 6.86
C HIS A 78 -2.36 15.66 7.49
N PRO A 79 -3.24 16.46 6.86
CA PRO A 79 -4.65 16.48 7.23
C PRO A 79 -5.22 15.06 7.23
N PRO A 80 -5.96 14.65 8.28
CA PRO A 80 -6.43 13.27 8.44
C PRO A 80 -7.26 12.73 7.28
N GLU A 81 -7.94 13.62 6.55
CA GLU A 81 -8.71 13.30 5.34
C GLU A 81 -7.84 13.07 4.10
N HIS A 82 -6.56 13.48 4.12
CA HIS A 82 -5.65 13.27 2.99
C HIS A 82 -4.89 11.96 3.11
N GLN A 83 -4.32 11.72 4.29
CA GLN A 83 -3.51 10.55 4.62
C GLN A 83 -3.37 10.47 6.12
N ARG A 84 -3.22 9.28 6.67
CA ARG A 84 -2.85 9.07 8.06
C ARG A 84 -1.54 8.31 8.10
N ASP A 85 -0.56 8.91 8.75
CA ASP A 85 0.74 8.31 8.98
C ASP A 85 0.90 7.99 10.45
N ILE A 86 1.30 6.77 10.76
CA ILE A 86 1.51 6.30 12.13
C ILE A 86 2.86 5.61 12.25
N VAL A 87 3.45 5.65 13.44
CA VAL A 87 4.77 5.10 13.71
C VAL A 87 4.77 4.25 14.98
N ARG A 88 5.59 3.20 14.98
CA ARG A 88 5.95 2.44 16.18
C ARG A 88 7.44 2.06 16.11
N GLY A 89 8.24 2.67 17.01
CA GLY A 89 9.70 2.58 16.94
C GLY A 89 10.23 3.23 15.66
N ASP A 90 10.87 2.44 14.81
CA ASP A 90 11.41 2.86 13.51
C ASP A 90 10.58 2.38 12.31
N VAL A 91 9.38 1.86 12.56
CA VAL A 91 8.45 1.43 11.51
C VAL A 91 7.38 2.48 11.32
N GLU A 92 7.28 2.98 10.09
CA GLU A 92 6.27 3.94 9.66
C GLU A 92 5.26 3.27 8.72
N MET A 93 3.97 3.61 8.87
CA MET A 93 2.90 3.17 7.99
C MET A 93 2.04 4.35 7.53
N GLY A 94 1.74 4.39 6.23
CA GLY A 94 0.85 5.38 5.63
C GLY A 94 -0.46 4.77 5.14
N PHE A 95 -1.59 5.41 5.49
CA PHE A 95 -2.93 5.02 5.06
C PHE A 95 -3.51 6.08 4.13
N ALA A 96 -3.65 5.74 2.86
CA ALA A 96 -4.29 6.61 1.87
C ALA A 96 -5.78 6.24 1.73
N PRO A 97 -6.70 7.22 1.91
CA PRO A 97 -8.12 6.96 1.81
C PRO A 97 -8.56 6.73 0.37
N LEU A 98 -9.48 5.79 0.20
CA LEU A 98 -10.20 5.56 -1.06
C LEU A 98 -11.66 5.97 -0.93
N THR A 99 -12.23 6.41 -2.03
CA THR A 99 -13.68 6.56 -2.20
C THR A 99 -14.13 5.83 -3.46
N SER A 100 -15.44 5.65 -3.61
CA SER A 100 -16.01 5.10 -4.85
C SER A 100 -16.53 6.23 -5.72
N ALA A 101 -16.08 6.27 -6.97
CA ALA A 101 -16.66 7.16 -7.97
C ALA A 101 -18.09 6.71 -8.36
N PRO A 102 -18.91 7.55 -9.01
CA PRO A 102 -20.29 7.20 -9.39
C PRO A 102 -20.42 5.95 -10.26
N ASP A 103 -19.38 5.60 -11.01
CA ASP A 103 -19.32 4.40 -11.84
C ASP A 103 -18.73 3.16 -11.11
N GLY A 104 -18.49 3.28 -9.79
CA GLY A 104 -17.94 2.20 -8.97
C GLY A 104 -16.43 2.06 -9.02
N CYS A 105 -15.71 2.91 -9.78
CA CYS A 105 -14.24 2.89 -9.78
C CYS A 105 -13.68 3.37 -8.44
N PRO A 106 -12.61 2.76 -7.93
CA PRO A 106 -11.90 3.33 -6.78
C PRO A 106 -11.30 4.68 -7.17
N ALA A 107 -11.38 5.63 -6.26
CA ALA A 107 -10.87 6.98 -6.45
C ALA A 107 -10.16 7.49 -5.19
N VAL A 108 -9.39 8.55 -5.34
CA VAL A 108 -8.71 9.23 -4.22
C VAL A 108 -9.75 9.77 -3.26
N GLY A 109 -9.69 9.37 -1.98
CA GLY A 109 -10.70 9.70 -0.97
C GLY A 109 -10.54 11.08 -0.34
N GLY A 110 -9.40 11.76 -0.53
CA GLY A 110 -9.18 13.08 0.07
C GLY A 110 -7.98 13.81 -0.52
N GLY A 111 -7.81 15.06 -0.12
CA GLY A 111 -6.70 15.89 -0.55
C GLY A 111 -6.88 16.56 -1.91
N PRO A 112 -5.79 17.13 -2.46
CA PRO A 112 -5.84 17.92 -3.69
C PRO A 112 -6.33 17.16 -4.93
N TRP A 113 -6.23 15.83 -4.92
CA TRP A 113 -6.65 14.93 -6.00
C TRP A 113 -7.92 14.14 -5.67
N GLN A 114 -8.69 14.58 -4.69
CA GLN A 114 -9.95 13.90 -4.31
C GLN A 114 -10.85 13.69 -5.51
N GLY A 115 -11.33 12.46 -5.69
CA GLY A 115 -12.19 12.06 -6.80
C GLY A 115 -11.44 11.62 -8.07
N GLU A 116 -10.12 11.82 -8.16
CA GLU A 116 -9.33 11.25 -9.25
C GLU A 116 -9.38 9.72 -9.21
N LYS A 117 -9.71 9.11 -10.36
CA LYS A 117 -9.95 7.67 -10.43
C LYS A 117 -8.66 6.88 -10.57
N TYR A 118 -8.60 5.79 -9.83
CA TYR A 118 -7.66 4.70 -10.09
C TYR A 118 -8.20 3.76 -11.19
N PRO A 119 -7.35 2.92 -11.81
CA PRO A 119 -7.83 1.87 -12.69
C PRO A 119 -8.86 0.97 -11.99
N GLN A 120 -9.95 0.65 -12.67
CA GLN A 120 -11.04 -0.17 -12.11
C GLN A 120 -10.54 -1.51 -11.57
N GLN A 121 -9.55 -2.12 -12.23
CA GLN A 121 -8.97 -3.41 -11.83
C GLN A 121 -8.15 -3.35 -10.55
N MET A 122 -7.74 -2.16 -10.08
CA MET A 122 -6.84 -2.02 -8.93
C MET A 122 -7.27 -2.86 -7.73
N LEU A 123 -8.56 -2.82 -7.37
CA LEU A 123 -9.11 -3.60 -6.27
C LEU A 123 -9.83 -4.86 -6.76
N ALA A 124 -10.51 -4.83 -7.92
CA ALA A 124 -11.24 -5.96 -8.46
C ALA A 124 -10.33 -7.14 -8.81
N ALA A 125 -9.11 -6.87 -9.29
CA ALA A 125 -8.09 -7.86 -9.56
C ALA A 125 -7.00 -7.95 -8.46
N ALA A 126 -7.28 -7.42 -7.26
CA ALA A 126 -6.40 -7.54 -6.12
C ALA A 126 -6.17 -9.02 -5.77
N VAL A 127 -4.94 -9.36 -5.43
CA VAL A 127 -4.51 -10.73 -5.16
C VAL A 127 -4.05 -10.90 -3.71
N ASP A 128 -3.93 -12.14 -3.27
CA ASP A 128 -3.29 -12.45 -2.00
C ASP A 128 -1.79 -12.57 -2.19
N GLY A 129 -1.03 -11.79 -1.44
CA GLY A 129 0.41 -11.91 -1.29
C GLY A 129 0.76 -12.67 -0.01
N TRP A 130 1.92 -13.32 0.00
CA TRP A 130 2.42 -14.10 1.12
C TRP A 130 3.89 -13.80 1.36
N LEU A 131 4.24 -13.49 2.61
CA LEU A 131 5.63 -13.27 3.00
C LEU A 131 5.82 -13.62 4.48
N ASP A 132 6.84 -14.43 4.79
CA ASP A 132 7.20 -14.87 6.15
C ASP A 132 5.99 -15.38 6.97
N GLY A 133 5.08 -16.13 6.32
CA GLY A 133 3.87 -16.68 6.95
C GLY A 133 2.70 -15.70 7.09
N VAL A 134 2.86 -14.45 6.72
CA VAL A 134 1.81 -13.43 6.71
C VAL A 134 1.12 -13.42 5.36
N ARG A 135 -0.22 -13.50 5.37
CA ARG A 135 -1.07 -13.29 4.19
C ARG A 135 -1.60 -11.87 4.19
N CYS A 136 -1.50 -11.18 3.08
CA CYS A 136 -2.03 -9.85 2.93
C CYS A 136 -2.62 -9.64 1.54
N ARG A 137 -3.74 -8.92 1.46
CA ARG A 137 -4.31 -8.53 0.18
C ARG A 137 -3.49 -7.39 -0.41
N VAL A 138 -3.04 -7.55 -1.65
CA VAL A 138 -2.25 -6.54 -2.38
C VAL A 138 -3.04 -6.05 -3.59
N ILE A 139 -2.89 -4.78 -3.94
CA ILE A 139 -3.52 -4.24 -5.16
C ILE A 139 -3.01 -5.01 -6.39
N ASP A 140 -3.82 -5.03 -7.46
CA ASP A 140 -3.47 -5.69 -8.72
C ASP A 140 -2.04 -5.34 -9.17
N PRO A 141 -1.17 -6.36 -9.44
CA PRO A 141 0.22 -6.14 -9.84
C PRO A 141 0.38 -5.32 -11.12
N ALA A 142 -0.53 -5.48 -12.10
CA ALA A 142 -0.49 -4.69 -13.33
C ALA A 142 -0.83 -3.22 -13.05
N THR A 143 -1.79 -2.96 -12.16
CA THR A 143 -2.11 -1.60 -11.70
C THR A 143 -0.94 -0.99 -10.93
N GLN A 144 -0.22 -1.75 -10.10
CA GLN A 144 0.99 -1.25 -9.43
C GLN A 144 2.04 -0.76 -10.44
N VAL A 145 2.26 -1.51 -11.51
CA VAL A 145 3.15 -1.11 -12.61
C VAL A 145 2.66 0.21 -13.23
N GLY A 146 1.38 0.31 -13.53
CA GLY A 146 0.77 1.53 -14.06
C GLY A 146 0.98 2.74 -13.17
N ILE A 147 0.67 2.61 -11.87
CA ILE A 147 0.86 3.68 -10.89
C ILE A 147 2.33 4.13 -10.85
N LYS A 148 3.30 3.19 -10.74
CA LYS A 148 4.73 3.53 -10.71
C LYS A 148 5.19 4.24 -11.97
N GLN A 149 4.66 3.87 -13.14
CA GLN A 149 5.01 4.50 -14.42
C GLN A 149 4.37 5.90 -14.57
N MET A 150 3.16 6.10 -14.05
CA MET A 150 2.40 7.33 -14.20
C MET A 150 2.69 8.38 -13.11
N MET A 151 3.28 7.99 -11.98
CA MET A 151 3.59 8.92 -10.88
C MET A 151 4.34 10.19 -11.33
N PRO A 152 5.36 10.14 -12.22
CA PRO A 152 6.03 11.35 -12.67
C PRO A 152 5.15 12.26 -13.52
N VAL A 153 4.07 11.73 -14.12
CA VAL A 153 3.11 12.48 -14.93
C VAL A 153 2.06 13.13 -14.02
N TRP A 154 1.52 12.36 -13.05
CA TRP A 154 0.48 12.82 -12.12
C TRP A 154 0.99 13.79 -11.07
N ALA A 155 2.25 13.66 -10.67
CA ALA A 155 2.90 14.54 -9.71
C ALA A 155 4.09 15.26 -10.37
N PRO A 156 3.84 16.36 -11.10
CA PRO A 156 4.90 17.16 -11.71
C PRO A 156 5.93 17.58 -10.65
N GLY A 157 7.21 17.38 -10.95
CA GLY A 157 8.30 17.61 -9.99
C GLY A 157 8.75 16.38 -9.20
N ARG A 158 8.07 15.25 -9.30
CA ARG A 158 8.58 13.95 -8.82
C ARG A 158 9.28 13.21 -9.98
N PRO A 159 10.61 13.21 -10.05
CA PRO A 159 11.33 12.51 -11.10
C PRO A 159 11.09 11.01 -10.99
N ARG A 160 11.20 10.28 -12.11
CA ARG A 160 11.19 8.82 -12.09
C ARG A 160 12.34 8.31 -11.22
N ARG A 161 12.01 7.56 -10.18
CA ARG A 161 13.01 6.99 -9.27
C ARG A 161 13.57 5.70 -9.87
N SER A 162 14.88 5.48 -9.73
CA SER A 162 15.52 4.24 -10.21
C SER A 162 14.90 2.99 -9.61
N LYS A 163 14.49 3.04 -8.34
CA LYS A 163 13.80 1.94 -7.66
C LYS A 163 12.48 1.56 -8.35
N ASP A 164 11.73 2.53 -8.89
CA ASP A 164 10.45 2.24 -9.55
C ASP A 164 10.65 1.48 -10.87
N VAL A 165 11.75 1.73 -11.59
CA VAL A 165 12.10 0.99 -12.81
C VAL A 165 12.43 -0.46 -12.45
N ILE A 166 13.28 -0.68 -11.46
CA ILE A 166 13.66 -2.01 -10.97
C ILE A 166 12.43 -2.79 -10.49
N ASP A 167 11.56 -2.14 -9.71
CA ASP A 167 10.34 -2.75 -9.20
C ASP A 167 9.41 -3.20 -10.35
N VAL A 168 9.24 -2.36 -11.37
CA VAL A 168 8.43 -2.68 -12.57
C VAL A 168 9.00 -3.88 -13.31
N ASP A 169 10.33 -3.92 -13.53
CA ASP A 169 10.97 -5.02 -14.23
C ASP A 169 10.82 -6.35 -13.46
N ARG A 170 10.96 -6.32 -12.12
CA ARG A 170 10.76 -7.49 -11.27
C ARG A 170 9.31 -8.00 -11.30
N LEU A 171 8.33 -7.11 -11.18
CA LEU A 171 6.93 -7.49 -11.27
C LEU A 171 6.62 -8.16 -12.60
N ARG A 172 7.07 -7.59 -13.72
CA ARG A 172 6.86 -8.13 -15.07
C ARG A 172 7.57 -9.44 -15.32
N ALA A 173 8.70 -9.68 -14.66
CA ALA A 173 9.46 -10.92 -14.76
C ALA A 173 8.81 -12.08 -13.98
N SER A 174 7.88 -11.79 -13.07
CA SER A 174 7.15 -12.82 -12.33
C SER A 174 6.35 -13.72 -13.26
N PRO A 175 6.45 -15.06 -13.12
CA PRO A 175 5.69 -16.00 -13.94
C PRO A 175 4.17 -15.83 -13.76
N ASN A 176 3.73 -15.31 -12.63
CA ASN A 176 2.33 -15.08 -12.28
C ASN A 176 1.84 -13.67 -12.66
N PHE A 177 2.68 -12.84 -13.28
CA PHE A 177 2.30 -11.47 -13.65
C PHE A 177 1.13 -11.49 -14.63
N PRO A 178 0.03 -10.74 -14.37
CA PRO A 178 -1.13 -10.70 -15.25
C PRO A 178 -0.72 -10.19 -16.63
N ARG A 179 -0.83 -11.04 -17.62
CA ARG A 179 -0.65 -10.66 -19.04
C ARG A 179 -2.04 -10.31 -19.58
N HIS A 180 -2.47 -9.07 -19.36
CA HIS A 180 -3.66 -8.60 -20.04
C HIS A 180 -3.35 -8.39 -21.53
N PRO A 181 -4.23 -8.84 -22.41
CA PRO A 181 -4.05 -8.63 -23.86
C PRO A 181 -4.12 -7.15 -24.23
#